data_f14a4821459b5b18bb2944e45e0654a0
#
_entry.id   f14a4821459b5b18bb2944e45e0654a0
#
_cell.length_a   1.000
_cell.length_b   1.000
_cell.length_c   1.000
_cell.angle_alpha   90.00
_cell.angle_beta   90.00
_cell.angle_gamma   90.00
#
_symmetry.space_group_name_H-M   'P 1'
#
loop_
_entity.id
_entity.type
_entity.pdbx_description
1 polymer ?
#
loop_
_entity_poly.entity_id
_entity_poly.type
_entity_poly.pdbx_seq_one_letter_code
_entity_poly.pdbx_strand_id
1 'polypeptide(L)'
;MTTKQAIETFSASLRARNVPHNTTKSYAHDLRQFLTAVPAELGAVTVESLQQFLEQQSHLSPATRSRRYSTLCAFYHWCVKQELVQQNPMERLDPIIQPKREPRPLADEEVLKIFGAIPKSALRDRTLFMLLYETGIRVGEALALQVSDVTLSQDDEKIRIFTKGKRERTVMLTAAPESIRLLCRHLKQSGITAGSIFRGDPRYGGSTLPLDYTVVHKAWQKYCRAAGVEGTIHQLRHARASQLIIAGVPLTTVRKQMGHRNLQSTLLYAEVDQAPVKHDLLEYQRRRGRRIRSNGEKLFLEHRC
;
A
#
# COMPACT_ATOMS: atom_id res chain seq x y z
N MET A 1 -9.14 14.61 -35.77
CA MET A 1 -8.38 14.87 -34.53
C MET A 1 -7.22 13.89 -34.45
N THR A 2 -6.01 14.37 -34.15
CA THR A 2 -4.88 13.47 -34.06
C THR A 2 -4.90 12.69 -32.73
N THR A 3 -4.30 11.50 -32.72
CA THR A 3 -4.17 10.67 -31.49
C THR A 3 -3.45 11.44 -30.38
N LYS A 4 -2.43 12.23 -30.73
CA LYS A 4 -1.70 13.08 -29.77
C LYS A 4 -2.61 14.12 -29.11
N GLN A 5 -3.40 14.84 -29.90
CA GLN A 5 -4.35 15.84 -29.38
C GLN A 5 -5.40 15.22 -28.45
N ALA A 6 -5.91 14.03 -28.80
CA ALA A 6 -6.85 13.30 -27.95
C ALA A 6 -6.23 12.94 -26.61
N ILE A 7 -4.99 12.46 -26.59
CA ILE A 7 -4.24 12.11 -25.35
C ILE A 7 -3.98 13.34 -24.49
N GLU A 8 -3.62 14.47 -25.06
CA GLU A 8 -3.42 15.73 -24.36
C GLU A 8 -4.71 16.20 -23.68
N THR A 9 -5.83 16.16 -24.42
CA THR A 9 -7.16 16.53 -23.91
C THR A 9 -7.63 15.56 -22.82
N PHE A 10 -7.42 14.24 -23.01
CA PHE A 10 -7.69 13.25 -21.96
C PHE A 10 -6.88 13.52 -20.69
N SER A 11 -5.60 13.79 -20.83
CA SER A 11 -4.72 14.12 -19.71
C SER A 11 -5.18 15.39 -18.96
N ALA A 12 -5.66 16.40 -19.69
CA ALA A 12 -6.26 17.60 -19.11
C ALA A 12 -7.55 17.27 -18.33
N SER A 13 -8.43 16.43 -18.92
CA SER A 13 -9.67 16.00 -18.26
C SER A 13 -9.42 15.22 -16.97
N LEU A 14 -8.37 14.40 -16.92
CA LEU A 14 -7.99 13.70 -15.69
C LEU A 14 -7.58 14.67 -14.59
N ARG A 15 -6.83 15.72 -14.91
CA ARG A 15 -6.45 16.78 -13.97
C ARG A 15 -7.66 17.55 -13.47
N ALA A 16 -8.56 17.97 -14.38
CA ALA A 16 -9.79 18.67 -14.02
C ALA A 16 -10.70 17.85 -13.08
N ARG A 17 -10.70 16.52 -13.21
CA ARG A 17 -11.45 15.60 -12.36
C ARG A 17 -10.71 15.23 -11.07
N ASN A 18 -9.61 15.89 -10.74
CA ASN A 18 -8.76 15.59 -9.56
C ASN A 18 -8.33 14.12 -9.48
N VAL A 19 -8.10 13.48 -10.66
CA VAL A 19 -7.51 12.13 -10.67
C VAL A 19 -6.11 12.22 -10.07
N PRO A 20 -5.74 11.27 -9.21
CA PRO A 20 -4.47 11.33 -8.50
C PRO A 20 -3.26 11.47 -9.41
N HIS A 21 -2.30 12.33 -9.00
CA HIS A 21 -1.10 12.64 -9.77
C HIS A 21 -0.36 11.38 -10.26
N ASN A 22 -0.16 10.38 -9.40
CA ASN A 22 0.51 9.14 -9.78
C ASN A 22 -0.27 8.34 -10.86
N THR A 23 -1.61 8.35 -10.82
CA THR A 23 -2.45 7.72 -11.84
C THR A 23 -2.32 8.48 -13.15
N THR A 24 -2.44 9.81 -13.12
CA THR A 24 -2.29 10.66 -14.30
C THR A 24 -0.89 10.51 -14.91
N LYS A 25 0.16 10.46 -14.09
CA LYS A 25 1.54 10.24 -14.52
C LYS A 25 1.72 8.87 -15.19
N SER A 26 1.14 7.81 -14.61
CA SER A 26 1.18 6.46 -15.19
C SER A 26 0.45 6.39 -16.53
N TYR A 27 -0.74 6.98 -16.60
CA TYR A 27 -1.51 7.05 -17.85
C TYR A 27 -0.76 7.83 -18.93
N ALA A 28 -0.21 8.99 -18.59
CA ALA A 28 0.57 9.79 -19.53
C ALA A 28 1.84 9.06 -20.02
N HIS A 29 2.46 8.24 -19.16
CA HIS A 29 3.61 7.42 -19.56
C HIS A 29 3.16 6.33 -20.57
N ASP A 30 2.10 5.59 -20.24
CA ASP A 30 1.62 4.50 -21.09
C ASP A 30 1.11 5.00 -22.45
N LEU A 31 0.37 6.11 -22.46
CA LEU A 31 -0.15 6.71 -23.69
C LEU A 31 0.95 7.33 -24.55
N ARG A 32 2.06 7.80 -23.98
CA ARG A 32 3.24 8.21 -24.77
C ARG A 32 3.87 7.04 -25.50
N GLN A 33 3.98 5.88 -24.84
CA GLN A 33 4.47 4.66 -25.49
C GLN A 33 3.51 4.20 -26.60
N PHE A 34 2.22 4.34 -26.38
CA PHE A 34 1.19 4.05 -27.39
C PHE A 34 1.34 4.93 -28.62
N LEU A 35 1.56 6.23 -28.47
CA LEU A 35 1.75 7.18 -29.58
C LEU A 35 2.89 6.81 -30.54
N THR A 36 3.91 6.11 -30.08
CA THR A 36 5.06 5.72 -30.93
C THR A 36 4.76 4.53 -31.85
N ALA A 37 3.64 3.83 -31.62
CA ALA A 37 3.32 2.57 -32.26
C ALA A 37 2.01 2.60 -33.08
N VAL A 38 1.30 3.74 -33.11
CA VAL A 38 -0.02 3.82 -33.74
C VAL A 38 -0.12 4.97 -34.74
N PRO A 39 -1.10 4.93 -35.68
CA PRO A 39 -1.34 6.01 -36.59
C PRO A 39 -1.52 7.38 -35.93
N ALA A 40 -1.10 8.43 -36.63
CA ALA A 40 -1.26 9.81 -36.18
C ALA A 40 -2.72 10.23 -36.00
N GLU A 41 -3.59 9.76 -36.86
CA GLU A 41 -5.03 10.03 -36.80
C GLU A 41 -5.75 9.04 -35.89
N LEU A 42 -6.54 9.57 -34.95
CA LEU A 42 -7.25 8.75 -33.97
C LEU A 42 -8.24 7.77 -34.60
N GLY A 43 -8.95 8.20 -35.64
CA GLY A 43 -9.90 7.37 -36.35
C GLY A 43 -9.28 6.26 -37.23
N ALA A 44 -7.98 6.33 -37.47
CA ALA A 44 -7.26 5.30 -38.22
C ALA A 44 -6.66 4.19 -37.30
N VAL A 45 -6.83 4.29 -35.98
CA VAL A 45 -6.39 3.26 -35.04
C VAL A 45 -7.40 2.10 -35.06
N THR A 46 -6.94 0.94 -35.49
CA THR A 46 -7.78 -0.27 -35.61
C THR A 46 -7.51 -1.22 -34.42
N VAL A 47 -8.38 -2.23 -34.29
CA VAL A 47 -8.21 -3.32 -33.30
C VAL A 47 -6.87 -4.04 -33.52
N GLU A 48 -6.51 -4.27 -34.81
CA GLU A 48 -5.26 -4.93 -35.18
C GLU A 48 -4.04 -4.12 -34.77
N SER A 49 -4.06 -2.79 -34.93
CA SER A 49 -2.95 -1.93 -34.48
C SER A 49 -2.80 -1.91 -32.94
N LEU A 50 -3.91 -1.99 -32.20
CA LEU A 50 -3.90 -2.12 -30.75
C LEU A 50 -3.36 -3.49 -30.29
N GLN A 51 -3.79 -4.56 -30.98
CA GLN A 51 -3.29 -5.90 -30.70
C GLN A 51 -1.79 -5.99 -30.95
N GLN A 52 -1.31 -5.50 -32.08
CA GLN A 52 0.14 -5.45 -32.39
C GLN A 52 0.92 -4.67 -31.32
N PHE A 53 0.40 -3.52 -30.89
CA PHE A 53 1.03 -2.75 -29.81
C PHE A 53 1.14 -3.56 -28.51
N LEU A 54 0.10 -4.30 -28.13
CA LEU A 54 0.11 -5.14 -26.92
C LEU A 54 1.04 -6.35 -27.07
N GLU A 55 1.13 -6.95 -28.25
CA GLU A 55 2.01 -8.08 -28.58
C GLU A 55 3.49 -7.69 -28.55
N GLN A 56 3.84 -6.53 -29.12
CA GLN A 56 5.20 -5.99 -29.07
C GLN A 56 5.72 -5.81 -27.65
N GLN A 57 4.83 -5.78 -26.66
CA GLN A 57 5.16 -5.64 -25.25
C GLN A 57 5.21 -6.97 -24.50
N SER A 58 5.25 -8.10 -25.19
CA SER A 58 5.32 -9.45 -24.58
C SER A 58 6.53 -9.64 -23.65
N HIS A 59 7.61 -8.89 -23.87
CA HIS A 59 8.82 -8.86 -23.02
C HIS A 59 8.58 -8.21 -21.64
N LEU A 60 7.50 -7.46 -21.47
CA LEU A 60 7.16 -6.82 -20.19
C LEU A 60 6.41 -7.76 -19.25
N SER A 61 6.49 -7.47 -17.95
CA SER A 61 5.75 -8.25 -16.96
C SER A 61 4.23 -8.22 -17.21
N PRO A 62 3.50 -9.30 -16.90
CA PRO A 62 2.03 -9.35 -17.05
C PRO A 62 1.32 -8.18 -16.34
N ALA A 63 1.82 -7.76 -15.17
CA ALA A 63 1.27 -6.63 -14.43
C ALA A 63 1.43 -5.30 -15.18
N THR A 64 2.58 -5.07 -15.83
CA THR A 64 2.81 -3.87 -16.65
C THR A 64 1.92 -3.87 -17.88
N ARG A 65 1.81 -5.00 -18.56
CA ARG A 65 0.95 -5.17 -19.73
C ARG A 65 -0.54 -4.94 -19.40
N SER A 66 -1.03 -5.54 -18.32
CA SER A 66 -2.41 -5.36 -17.85
C SER A 66 -2.70 -3.91 -17.44
N ARG A 67 -1.74 -3.21 -16.82
CA ARG A 67 -1.88 -1.79 -16.50
C ARG A 67 -2.00 -0.95 -17.78
N ARG A 68 -1.19 -1.22 -18.82
CA ARG A 68 -1.25 -0.53 -20.11
C ARG A 68 -2.58 -0.80 -20.82
N TYR A 69 -3.02 -2.05 -20.82
CA TYR A 69 -4.34 -2.42 -21.31
C TYR A 69 -5.45 -1.59 -20.64
N SER A 70 -5.43 -1.54 -19.29
CA SER A 70 -6.41 -0.76 -18.53
C SER A 70 -6.33 0.75 -18.81
N THR A 71 -5.13 1.27 -19.09
CA THR A 71 -4.93 2.67 -19.51
C THR A 71 -5.60 2.94 -20.85
N LEU A 72 -5.43 2.04 -21.83
CA LEU A 72 -6.06 2.16 -23.15
C LEU A 72 -7.59 2.03 -23.05
N CYS A 73 -8.11 1.10 -22.27
CA CYS A 73 -9.54 0.99 -22.01
C CYS A 73 -10.12 2.31 -21.45
N ALA A 74 -9.45 2.90 -20.47
CA ALA A 74 -9.87 4.18 -19.88
C ALA A 74 -9.83 5.33 -20.89
N PHE A 75 -8.80 5.36 -21.73
CA PHE A 75 -8.66 6.37 -22.79
C PHE A 75 -9.75 6.25 -23.84
N TYR A 76 -9.96 5.06 -24.43
CA TYR A 76 -10.98 4.86 -25.47
C TYR A 76 -12.40 4.97 -24.92
N HIS A 77 -12.67 4.54 -23.70
CA HIS A 77 -13.94 4.80 -23.05
C HIS A 77 -14.22 6.32 -22.95
N TRP A 78 -13.19 7.11 -22.62
CA TRP A 78 -13.31 8.57 -22.62
C TRP A 78 -13.50 9.12 -24.05
N CYS A 79 -12.78 8.60 -25.05
CA CYS A 79 -12.93 9.03 -26.45
C CYS A 79 -14.36 8.81 -26.98
N VAL A 80 -14.98 7.66 -26.68
CA VAL A 80 -16.37 7.39 -27.01
C VAL A 80 -17.30 8.39 -26.33
N LYS A 81 -17.10 8.65 -25.04
CA LYS A 81 -17.90 9.63 -24.28
C LYS A 81 -17.77 11.06 -24.83
N GLN A 82 -16.66 11.40 -25.49
CA GLN A 82 -16.42 12.68 -26.11
C GLN A 82 -16.78 12.67 -27.63
N GLU A 83 -17.40 11.61 -28.11
CA GLU A 83 -17.78 11.41 -29.52
C GLU A 83 -16.61 11.53 -30.52
N LEU A 84 -15.38 11.28 -30.04
CA LEU A 84 -14.16 11.32 -30.85
C LEU A 84 -13.98 10.04 -31.67
N VAL A 85 -14.57 8.94 -31.24
CA VAL A 85 -14.68 7.66 -31.93
C VAL A 85 -16.08 7.08 -31.70
N GLN A 86 -16.61 6.34 -32.67
CA GLN A 86 -17.97 5.78 -32.56
C GLN A 86 -18.04 4.58 -31.60
N GLN A 87 -17.00 3.76 -31.57
CA GLN A 87 -16.93 2.54 -30.76
C GLN A 87 -15.59 2.44 -30.04
N ASN A 88 -15.60 1.76 -28.93
CA ASN A 88 -14.37 1.47 -28.17
C ASN A 88 -13.68 0.24 -28.77
N PRO A 89 -12.54 0.38 -29.47
CA PRO A 89 -11.87 -0.77 -30.08
C PRO A 89 -11.30 -1.75 -29.05
N MET A 90 -11.09 -1.32 -27.80
CA MET A 90 -10.60 -2.18 -26.71
C MET A 90 -11.65 -3.21 -26.25
N GLU A 91 -12.94 -3.04 -26.56
CA GLU A 91 -13.99 -4.00 -26.20
C GLU A 91 -13.89 -5.30 -26.99
N ARG A 92 -13.17 -5.30 -28.12
CA ARG A 92 -12.89 -6.48 -28.95
C ARG A 92 -11.61 -7.21 -28.56
N LEU A 93 -10.90 -6.74 -27.55
CA LEU A 93 -9.64 -7.32 -27.06
C LEU A 93 -9.83 -7.89 -25.67
N ASP A 94 -9.35 -9.11 -25.48
CA ASP A 94 -9.41 -9.78 -24.18
C ASP A 94 -8.45 -9.12 -23.17
N PRO A 95 -8.85 -9.03 -21.90
CA PRO A 95 -7.99 -8.54 -20.85
C PRO A 95 -6.72 -9.39 -20.68
N ILE A 96 -5.60 -8.74 -20.37
CA ILE A 96 -4.36 -9.44 -20.06
C ILE A 96 -4.51 -10.19 -18.74
N ILE A 97 -4.43 -11.53 -18.82
CA ILE A 97 -4.50 -12.40 -17.65
C ILE A 97 -3.27 -12.19 -16.79
N GLN A 98 -3.49 -11.83 -15.53
CA GLN A 98 -2.42 -11.77 -14.53
C GLN A 98 -2.45 -13.03 -13.68
N PRO A 99 -1.33 -13.74 -13.52
CA PRO A 99 -1.26 -14.81 -12.55
C PRO A 99 -1.49 -14.21 -11.16
N LYS A 100 -2.37 -14.82 -10.36
CA LYS A 100 -2.55 -14.46 -8.95
C LYS A 100 -1.21 -14.67 -8.25
N ARG A 101 -0.58 -13.58 -7.80
CA ARG A 101 0.60 -13.66 -6.94
C ARG A 101 0.14 -13.64 -5.51
N GLU A 102 0.48 -14.66 -4.77
CA GLU A 102 0.31 -14.64 -3.33
C GLU A 102 1.23 -13.58 -2.72
N PRO A 103 0.74 -12.80 -1.75
CA PRO A 103 1.60 -11.87 -1.04
C PRO A 103 2.69 -12.67 -0.31
N ARG A 104 3.95 -12.44 -0.63
CA ARG A 104 5.07 -12.97 0.15
C ARG A 104 5.43 -11.93 1.22
N PRO A 105 5.03 -12.10 2.49
CA PRO A 105 5.56 -11.27 3.57
C PRO A 105 7.06 -11.54 3.74
N LEU A 106 7.80 -10.56 4.25
CA LEU A 106 9.15 -10.81 4.76
C LEU A 106 9.04 -11.66 6.03
N ALA A 107 9.87 -12.68 6.14
CA ALA A 107 10.02 -13.44 7.38
C ALA A 107 10.66 -12.56 8.47
N ASP A 108 10.42 -12.87 9.74
CA ASP A 108 10.94 -12.08 10.86
C ASP A 108 12.47 -12.01 10.85
N GLU A 109 13.15 -13.11 10.48
CA GLU A 109 14.61 -13.12 10.36
C GLU A 109 15.09 -12.23 9.20
N GLU A 110 14.37 -12.17 8.08
CA GLU A 110 14.68 -11.27 6.95
C GLU A 110 14.55 -9.82 7.40
N VAL A 111 13.48 -9.49 8.13
CA VAL A 111 13.26 -8.16 8.68
C VAL A 111 14.39 -7.78 9.64
N LEU A 112 14.77 -8.66 10.58
CA LEU A 112 15.86 -8.42 11.52
C LEU A 112 17.19 -8.19 10.81
N LYS A 113 17.52 -8.98 9.77
CA LYS A 113 18.73 -8.78 8.95
C LYS A 113 18.75 -7.41 8.27
N ILE A 114 17.63 -6.99 7.67
CA ILE A 114 17.54 -5.69 7.01
C ILE A 114 17.71 -4.56 8.04
N PHE A 115 17.02 -4.63 9.19
CA PHE A 115 17.17 -3.63 10.24
C PHE A 115 18.58 -3.59 10.86
N GLY A 116 19.25 -4.73 10.93
CA GLY A 116 20.66 -4.84 11.32
C GLY A 116 21.60 -4.13 10.37
N ALA A 117 21.29 -4.14 9.07
CA ALA A 117 22.06 -3.48 8.01
C ALA A 117 21.84 -1.95 7.96
N ILE A 118 20.82 -1.40 8.62
CA ILE A 118 20.62 0.05 8.69
C ILE A 118 21.56 0.64 9.74
N PRO A 119 22.49 1.55 9.40
CA PRO A 119 23.42 2.14 10.35
C PRO A 119 22.69 2.84 11.51
N LYS A 120 23.25 2.76 12.71
CA LYS A 120 22.69 3.45 13.90
C LYS A 120 22.62 4.97 13.71
N SER A 121 23.54 5.54 12.91
CA SER A 121 23.56 6.96 12.52
C SER A 121 22.44 7.36 11.55
N ALA A 122 21.89 6.41 10.78
CA ALA A 122 20.78 6.66 9.87
C ALA A 122 19.42 6.66 10.60
N LEU A 123 19.31 7.49 11.66
CA LEU A 123 18.17 7.49 12.57
C LEU A 123 16.83 7.74 11.84
N ARG A 124 16.79 8.67 10.88
CA ARG A 124 15.59 8.93 10.06
C ARG A 124 15.08 7.66 9.36
N ASP A 125 15.99 6.96 8.66
CA ASP A 125 15.63 5.79 7.88
C ASP A 125 15.20 4.63 8.80
N ARG A 126 15.92 4.44 9.93
CA ARG A 126 15.51 3.48 10.97
C ARG A 126 14.11 3.78 11.48
N THR A 127 13.83 5.04 11.79
CA THR A 127 12.52 5.48 12.30
C THR A 127 11.43 5.22 11.27
N LEU A 128 11.66 5.61 10.00
CA LEU A 128 10.69 5.42 8.93
C LEU A 128 10.37 3.93 8.71
N PHE A 129 11.38 3.10 8.53
CA PHE A 129 11.15 1.68 8.24
C PHE A 129 10.58 0.92 9.43
N MET A 130 10.97 1.26 10.67
CA MET A 130 10.36 0.69 11.87
C MET A 130 8.88 1.07 11.98
N LEU A 131 8.56 2.34 11.74
CA LEU A 131 7.17 2.81 11.73
C LEU A 131 6.33 2.05 10.71
N LEU A 132 6.85 1.85 9.49
CA LEU A 132 6.18 1.06 8.45
C LEU A 132 5.96 -0.40 8.88
N TYR A 133 6.96 -1.00 9.53
CA TYR A 133 6.91 -2.37 9.99
C TYR A 133 5.93 -2.57 11.13
N GLU A 134 6.04 -1.80 12.22
CA GLU A 134 5.21 -2.01 13.42
C GLU A 134 3.76 -1.54 13.24
N THR A 135 3.50 -0.52 12.41
CA THR A 135 2.15 0.01 12.22
C THR A 135 1.45 -0.52 10.97
N GLY A 136 2.22 -0.97 9.99
CA GLY A 136 1.70 -1.38 8.69
C GLY A 136 1.10 -0.26 7.84
N ILE A 137 1.37 1.02 8.11
CA ILE A 137 0.92 2.13 7.27
C ILE A 137 1.61 2.10 5.90
N ARG A 138 1.00 2.75 4.91
CA ARG A 138 1.62 2.83 3.57
C ARG A 138 2.78 3.82 3.59
N VAL A 139 3.83 3.55 2.81
CA VAL A 139 4.98 4.45 2.72
C VAL A 139 4.59 5.88 2.35
N GLY A 140 3.66 6.06 1.42
CA GLY A 140 3.15 7.40 1.07
C GLY A 140 2.39 8.07 2.21
N GLU A 141 1.72 7.32 3.07
CA GLU A 141 1.08 7.82 4.29
C GLU A 141 2.14 8.28 5.30
N ALA A 142 3.19 7.47 5.51
CA ALA A 142 4.29 7.83 6.41
C ALA A 142 5.05 9.08 5.93
N LEU A 143 5.32 9.20 4.63
CA LEU A 143 6.02 10.35 4.05
C LEU A 143 5.21 11.65 4.13
N ALA A 144 3.88 11.56 4.19
CA ALA A 144 2.99 12.70 4.32
C ALA A 144 2.80 13.17 5.77
N LEU A 145 3.29 12.41 6.78
CA LEU A 145 3.09 12.73 8.20
C LEU A 145 3.72 14.07 8.58
N GLN A 146 2.91 14.87 9.26
CA GLN A 146 3.33 16.10 9.92
C GLN A 146 3.51 15.84 11.43
N VAL A 147 4.28 16.68 12.11
CA VAL A 147 4.42 16.61 13.57
C VAL A 147 3.05 16.70 14.27
N SER A 148 2.16 17.54 13.76
CA SER A 148 0.78 17.71 14.27
C SER A 148 -0.11 16.48 14.13
N ASP A 149 0.30 15.49 13.33
CA ASP A 149 -0.46 14.25 13.13
C ASP A 149 -0.11 13.16 14.12
N VAL A 150 0.92 13.36 14.93
CA VAL A 150 1.46 12.37 15.85
C VAL A 150 1.22 12.81 17.29
N THR A 151 0.57 11.97 18.08
CA THR A 151 0.44 12.10 19.52
C THR A 151 1.32 11.03 20.18
N LEU A 152 2.21 11.46 21.07
CA LEU A 152 3.15 10.57 21.81
C LEU A 152 2.98 10.73 23.31
N SER A 153 1.81 11.19 23.77
CA SER A 153 1.48 11.25 25.19
C SER A 153 1.22 9.84 25.73
N GLN A 154 1.67 9.59 26.95
CA GLN A 154 1.49 8.31 27.61
C GLN A 154 0.00 7.89 27.59
N ASP A 155 -0.25 6.64 27.26
CA ASP A 155 -1.56 6.00 27.14
C ASP A 155 -2.45 6.50 25.98
N ASP A 156 -1.98 7.44 25.14
CA ASP A 156 -2.72 7.93 23.95
C ASP A 156 -1.82 8.08 22.71
N GLU A 157 -0.88 7.15 22.53
CA GLU A 157 0.03 7.18 21.39
C GLU A 157 -0.67 6.76 20.12
N LYS A 158 -0.74 7.68 19.17
CA LYS A 158 -1.45 7.49 17.91
C LYS A 158 -0.94 8.38 16.78
N ILE A 159 -1.29 7.99 15.57
CA ILE A 159 -1.04 8.76 14.35
C ILE A 159 -2.36 8.97 13.64
N ARG A 160 -2.63 10.21 13.21
CA ARG A 160 -3.72 10.54 12.30
C ARG A 160 -3.22 10.44 10.88
N ILE A 161 -3.90 9.67 10.06
CA ILE A 161 -3.56 9.47 8.65
C ILE A 161 -4.69 9.99 7.77
N PHE A 162 -4.34 10.90 6.88
CA PHE A 162 -5.24 11.43 5.88
C PHE A 162 -5.10 10.64 4.58
N THR A 163 -6.19 10.01 4.14
CA THR A 163 -6.25 9.29 2.86
C THR A 163 -6.87 10.17 1.78
N LYS A 164 -6.74 9.74 0.52
CA LYS A 164 -7.39 10.40 -0.62
C LYS A 164 -8.88 10.67 -0.35
N GLY A 165 -9.31 11.92 -0.60
CA GLY A 165 -10.67 12.37 -0.32
C GLY A 165 -10.87 12.86 1.11
N LYS A 166 -9.77 13.28 1.80
CA LYS A 166 -9.79 13.83 3.17
C LYS A 166 -10.40 12.89 4.23
N ARG A 167 -10.45 11.59 3.97
CA ARG A 167 -10.86 10.63 5.00
C ARG A 167 -9.72 10.46 5.98
N GLU A 168 -10.02 10.71 7.23
CA GLU A 168 -9.11 10.51 8.36
C GLU A 168 -9.26 9.09 8.91
N ARG A 169 -8.15 8.49 9.35
CA ARG A 169 -8.12 7.31 10.21
C ARG A 169 -7.03 7.44 11.25
N THR A 170 -7.32 6.95 12.42
CA THR A 170 -6.35 6.85 13.50
C THR A 170 -5.65 5.49 13.45
N VAL A 171 -4.34 5.50 13.61
CA VAL A 171 -3.50 4.32 13.77
C VAL A 171 -2.95 4.35 15.19
N MET A 172 -3.29 3.36 15.98
CA MET A 172 -2.78 3.23 17.35
C MET A 172 -1.34 2.74 17.34
N LEU A 173 -0.52 3.34 18.19
CA LEU A 173 0.90 2.95 18.37
C LEU A 173 1.12 2.02 19.56
N THR A 174 0.07 1.64 20.28
CA THR A 174 0.13 0.76 21.46
C THR A 174 0.92 -0.54 21.21
N ALA A 175 0.86 -1.07 19.99
CA ALA A 175 1.64 -2.26 19.58
C ALA A 175 2.88 -1.90 18.73
N ALA A 176 3.42 -0.68 18.90
CA ALA A 176 4.56 -0.15 18.14
C ALA A 176 5.57 0.60 19.05
N PRO A 177 6.07 -0.03 20.13
CA PRO A 177 6.89 0.65 21.13
C PRO A 177 8.23 1.15 20.57
N GLU A 178 8.83 0.41 19.65
CA GLU A 178 10.09 0.82 19.05
C GLU A 178 9.91 2.01 18.11
N SER A 179 8.78 2.08 17.40
CA SER A 179 8.41 3.26 16.59
C SER A 179 8.24 4.50 17.44
N ILE A 180 7.59 4.40 18.62
CA ILE A 180 7.44 5.52 19.56
C ILE A 180 8.82 6.00 19.98
N ARG A 181 9.67 5.09 20.46
CA ARG A 181 11.02 5.39 20.92
C ARG A 181 11.88 6.08 19.84
N LEU A 182 11.83 5.56 18.61
CA LEU A 182 12.59 6.10 17.49
C LEU A 182 12.03 7.44 17.02
N LEU A 183 10.71 7.63 16.99
CA LEU A 183 10.07 8.91 16.65
C LEU A 183 10.48 10.01 17.64
N CYS A 184 10.35 9.76 18.95
CA CYS A 184 10.78 10.70 19.98
C CYS A 184 12.25 11.09 19.79
N ARG A 185 13.13 10.10 19.60
CA ARG A 185 14.56 10.33 19.39
C ARG A 185 14.84 11.10 18.11
N HIS A 186 14.17 10.73 17.00
CA HIS A 186 14.33 11.40 15.71
C HIS A 186 13.91 12.87 15.78
N LEU A 187 12.73 13.18 16.31
CA LEU A 187 12.24 14.54 16.46
C LEU A 187 13.17 15.38 17.34
N LYS A 188 13.61 14.82 18.49
CA LYS A 188 14.55 15.50 19.41
C LYS A 188 15.90 15.79 18.74
N GLN A 189 16.52 14.81 18.08
CA GLN A 189 17.85 14.97 17.49
C GLN A 189 17.85 15.84 16.21
N SER A 190 16.77 15.84 15.46
CA SER A 190 16.64 16.65 14.23
C SER A 190 16.13 18.07 14.50
N GLY A 191 15.66 18.37 15.73
CA GLY A 191 15.04 19.65 16.06
C GLY A 191 13.75 19.93 15.30
N ILE A 192 13.06 18.87 14.82
CA ILE A 192 11.81 19.02 14.06
C ILE A 192 10.67 19.24 15.04
N THR A 193 10.15 20.47 15.10
CA THR A 193 9.01 20.86 15.95
C THR A 193 7.71 21.06 15.17
N ALA A 194 7.79 21.24 13.84
CA ALA A 194 6.64 21.43 12.96
C ALA A 194 6.93 20.95 11.54
N GLY A 195 5.88 20.75 10.76
CA GLY A 195 5.98 20.32 9.36
C GLY A 195 6.25 18.84 9.22
N SER A 196 6.80 18.42 8.08
CA SER A 196 7.03 17.01 7.75
C SER A 196 8.04 16.35 8.67
N ILE A 197 7.70 15.18 9.20
CA ILE A 197 8.57 14.37 10.06
C ILE A 197 9.74 13.79 9.25
N PHE A 198 9.41 13.19 8.10
CA PHE A 198 10.39 12.57 7.21
C PHE A 198 10.72 13.52 6.06
N ARG A 199 11.83 14.25 6.20
CA ARG A 199 12.31 15.26 5.26
C ARG A 199 13.81 15.11 4.99
N GLY A 200 14.33 15.80 3.99
CA GLY A 200 15.76 15.92 3.75
C GLY A 200 16.48 16.52 4.95
N ASP A 201 17.78 16.21 5.07
CA ASP A 201 18.62 16.86 6.09
C ASP A 201 19.14 18.18 5.54
N PRO A 202 18.79 19.33 6.14
CA PRO A 202 19.25 20.63 5.66
C PRO A 202 20.78 20.78 5.63
N ARG A 203 21.49 20.09 6.50
CA ARG A 203 22.97 20.10 6.55
C ARG A 203 23.63 19.54 5.29
N TYR A 204 22.90 18.73 4.52
CA TYR A 204 23.34 18.13 3.25
C TYR A 204 22.55 18.68 2.05
N GLY A 205 22.06 19.92 2.13
CA GLY A 205 21.26 20.53 1.06
C GLY A 205 19.83 19.94 0.94
N GLY A 206 19.38 19.20 1.96
CA GLY A 206 18.05 18.62 1.98
C GLY A 206 16.94 19.67 2.16
N SER A 207 15.81 19.42 1.50
CA SER A 207 14.61 20.26 1.62
C SER A 207 13.87 19.99 2.93
N THR A 208 13.15 21.02 3.44
CA THR A 208 12.16 20.88 4.51
C THR A 208 10.87 20.19 4.06
N LEU A 209 10.72 19.96 2.74
CA LEU A 209 9.61 19.23 2.16
C LEU A 209 9.68 17.72 2.49
N PRO A 210 8.55 17.01 2.40
CA PRO A 210 8.55 15.56 2.56
C PRO A 210 9.56 14.87 1.65
N LEU A 211 10.15 13.77 2.11
CA LEU A 211 11.02 12.94 1.28
C LEU A 211 10.27 12.42 0.05
N ASP A 212 10.97 12.43 -1.08
CA ASP A 212 10.47 11.73 -2.27
C ASP A 212 10.55 10.21 -2.09
N TYR A 213 9.54 9.51 -2.59
CA TYR A 213 9.48 8.04 -2.55
C TYR A 213 10.71 7.39 -3.18
N THR A 214 11.27 7.98 -4.23
CA THR A 214 12.44 7.43 -4.93
C THR A 214 13.67 7.38 -4.03
N VAL A 215 13.86 8.39 -3.17
CA VAL A 215 14.95 8.43 -2.18
C VAL A 215 14.79 7.30 -1.17
N VAL A 216 13.59 7.14 -0.63
CA VAL A 216 13.27 6.08 0.34
C VAL A 216 13.41 4.69 -0.27
N HIS A 217 12.95 4.51 -1.52
CA HIS A 217 13.07 3.25 -2.23
C HIS A 217 14.53 2.87 -2.50
N LYS A 218 15.37 3.83 -2.91
CA LYS A 218 16.82 3.61 -3.10
C LYS A 218 17.51 3.24 -1.77
N ALA A 219 17.16 3.93 -0.68
CA ALA A 219 17.68 3.61 0.65
C ALA A 219 17.28 2.19 1.08
N TRP A 220 16.01 1.81 0.91
CA TRP A 220 15.53 0.47 1.20
C TRP A 220 16.29 -0.61 0.41
N GLN A 221 16.42 -0.43 -0.90
CA GLN A 221 17.18 -1.36 -1.74
C GLN A 221 18.65 -1.49 -1.34
N LYS A 222 19.27 -0.39 -0.88
CA LYS A 222 20.64 -0.41 -0.35
C LYS A 222 20.71 -1.31 0.90
N TYR A 223 19.78 -1.17 1.83
CA TYR A 223 19.78 -1.96 3.06
C TYR A 223 19.42 -3.43 2.81
N CYS A 224 18.48 -3.70 1.92
CA CYS A 224 18.17 -5.07 1.48
C CYS A 224 19.41 -5.77 0.88
N ARG A 225 20.11 -5.09 -0.02
CA ARG A 225 21.36 -5.63 -0.60
C ARG A 225 22.43 -5.89 0.45
N ALA A 226 22.62 -4.97 1.39
CA ALA A 226 23.59 -5.14 2.48
C ALA A 226 23.23 -6.28 3.43
N ALA A 227 21.93 -6.59 3.55
CA ALA A 227 21.42 -7.71 4.35
C ALA A 227 21.40 -9.05 3.60
N GLY A 228 21.67 -9.07 2.28
CA GLY A 228 21.49 -10.24 1.44
C GLY A 228 20.03 -10.70 1.31
N VAL A 229 19.07 -9.79 1.40
CA VAL A 229 17.64 -10.07 1.37
C VAL A 229 16.98 -9.36 0.19
N GLU A 230 16.16 -10.08 -0.56
CA GLU A 230 15.29 -9.46 -1.58
C GLU A 230 13.97 -9.07 -0.98
N GLY A 231 13.66 -7.76 -1.00
CA GLY A 231 12.41 -7.29 -0.42
C GLY A 231 11.99 -5.91 -0.90
N THR A 232 10.69 -5.69 -0.92
CA THR A 232 10.08 -4.38 -1.20
C THR A 232 9.60 -3.72 0.09
N ILE A 233 9.54 -2.39 0.13
CA ILE A 233 9.00 -1.65 1.30
C ILE A 233 7.58 -2.12 1.65
N HIS A 234 6.78 -2.48 0.64
CA HIS A 234 5.40 -2.90 0.86
C HIS A 234 5.29 -4.24 1.61
N GLN A 235 6.33 -5.10 1.50
CA GLN A 235 6.38 -6.37 2.22
C GLN A 235 6.55 -6.20 3.74
N LEU A 236 7.05 -5.07 4.25
CA LEU A 236 6.99 -4.75 5.69
C LEU A 236 5.55 -4.69 6.20
N ARG A 237 4.67 -4.07 5.39
CA ARG A 237 3.25 -4.02 5.71
C ARG A 237 2.59 -5.39 5.59
N HIS A 238 3.00 -6.22 4.64
CA HIS A 238 2.54 -7.60 4.53
C HIS A 238 2.98 -8.42 5.74
N ALA A 239 4.24 -8.30 6.16
CA ALA A 239 4.76 -8.96 7.37
C ALA A 239 3.93 -8.57 8.61
N ARG A 240 3.66 -7.27 8.81
CA ARG A 240 2.82 -6.82 9.93
C ARG A 240 1.41 -7.39 9.90
N ALA A 241 0.77 -7.41 8.72
CA ALA A 241 -0.57 -8.00 8.57
C ALA A 241 -0.59 -9.46 8.98
N SER A 242 0.35 -10.26 8.47
CA SER A 242 0.50 -11.67 8.80
C SER A 242 0.75 -11.88 10.28
N GLN A 243 1.67 -11.13 10.91
CA GLN A 243 1.96 -11.21 12.35
C GLN A 243 0.73 -10.97 13.20
N LEU A 244 -0.06 -9.92 12.90
CA LEU A 244 -1.27 -9.62 13.66
C LEU A 244 -2.31 -10.72 13.53
N ILE A 245 -2.46 -11.31 12.35
CA ILE A 245 -3.40 -12.41 12.10
C ILE A 245 -2.94 -13.68 12.82
N ILE A 246 -1.66 -14.06 12.71
CA ILE A 246 -1.07 -15.20 13.41
C ILE A 246 -1.20 -15.04 14.94
N ALA A 247 -1.04 -13.81 15.44
CA ALA A 247 -1.26 -13.49 16.86
C ALA A 247 -2.73 -13.48 17.29
N GLY A 248 -3.68 -13.83 16.40
CA GLY A 248 -5.10 -13.92 16.72
C GLY A 248 -5.83 -12.58 16.82
N VAL A 249 -5.24 -11.48 16.31
CA VAL A 249 -5.93 -10.18 16.28
C VAL A 249 -7.10 -10.25 15.29
N PRO A 250 -8.32 -9.85 15.69
CA PRO A 250 -9.49 -9.92 14.82
C PRO A 250 -9.27 -9.21 13.47
N LEU A 251 -9.66 -9.85 12.37
CA LEU A 251 -9.49 -9.32 11.01
C LEU A 251 -10.07 -7.92 10.83
N THR A 252 -11.16 -7.62 11.53
CA THR A 252 -11.79 -6.28 11.55
C THR A 252 -10.87 -5.23 12.16
N THR A 253 -10.12 -5.58 13.22
CA THR A 253 -9.12 -4.72 13.86
C THR A 253 -7.92 -4.53 12.96
N VAL A 254 -7.38 -5.63 12.38
CA VAL A 254 -6.28 -5.55 11.41
C VAL A 254 -6.66 -4.67 10.22
N ARG A 255 -7.86 -4.87 9.65
CA ARG A 255 -8.38 -4.04 8.56
C ARG A 255 -8.45 -2.57 8.92
N LYS A 256 -8.95 -2.23 10.11
CA LYS A 256 -9.08 -0.85 10.60
C LYS A 256 -7.70 -0.22 10.79
N GLN A 257 -6.80 -0.90 11.49
CA GLN A 257 -5.42 -0.46 11.73
C GLN A 257 -4.67 -0.20 10.41
N MET A 258 -4.76 -1.15 9.47
CA MET A 258 -4.09 -1.05 8.18
C MET A 258 -4.78 -0.10 7.19
N GLY A 259 -6.07 0.18 7.33
CA GLY A 259 -6.84 0.97 6.39
C GLY A 259 -7.04 0.26 5.05
N HIS A 260 -7.35 -1.04 5.08
CA HIS A 260 -7.76 -1.78 3.89
C HIS A 260 -9.19 -1.43 3.51
N ARG A 261 -9.39 -0.90 2.30
CA ARG A 261 -10.72 -0.59 1.78
C ARG A 261 -11.53 -1.85 1.49
N ASN A 262 -10.86 -2.88 0.95
CA ASN A 262 -11.47 -4.16 0.62
C ASN A 262 -11.05 -5.22 1.64
N LEU A 263 -12.01 -5.99 2.15
CA LEU A 263 -11.78 -7.10 3.06
C LEU A 263 -10.90 -8.19 2.40
N GLN A 264 -11.05 -8.40 1.10
CA GLN A 264 -10.22 -9.35 0.34
C GLN A 264 -8.72 -9.09 0.50
N SER A 265 -8.30 -7.82 0.61
CA SER A 265 -6.88 -7.50 0.87
C SER A 265 -6.38 -7.99 2.23
N THR A 266 -7.27 -8.25 3.18
CA THR A 266 -6.93 -8.80 4.51
C THR A 266 -7.11 -10.31 4.52
N LEU A 267 -8.09 -10.84 3.79
CA LEU A 267 -8.34 -12.28 3.67
C LEU A 267 -7.18 -13.02 2.99
N LEU A 268 -6.48 -12.38 2.05
CA LEU A 268 -5.28 -12.95 1.41
C LEU A 268 -4.22 -13.44 2.41
N TYR A 269 -4.18 -12.87 3.61
CA TYR A 269 -3.24 -13.29 4.67
C TYR A 269 -3.83 -14.40 5.55
N ALA A 270 -5.15 -14.48 5.65
CA ALA A 270 -5.83 -15.51 6.42
C ALA A 270 -5.90 -16.86 5.67
N GLU A 271 -5.86 -16.83 4.33
CA GLU A 271 -5.88 -18.05 3.50
C GLU A 271 -4.52 -18.78 3.49
N VAL A 272 -3.43 -18.07 3.78
CA VAL A 272 -2.06 -18.62 3.72
C VAL A 272 -1.70 -19.46 4.96
N ASP A 273 -2.36 -19.26 6.10
CA ASP A 273 -2.05 -19.99 7.33
C ASP A 273 -3.31 -20.54 8.02
N GLN A 274 -3.32 -21.86 8.25
CA GLN A 274 -4.39 -22.55 9.00
C GLN A 274 -4.19 -22.48 10.53
N ALA A 275 -3.06 -21.95 11.02
CA ALA A 275 -2.78 -21.83 12.44
C ALA A 275 -3.81 -20.95 13.19
N PRO A 276 -4.28 -19.83 12.64
CA PRO A 276 -5.38 -19.05 13.25
C PRO A 276 -6.66 -19.85 13.40
N VAL A 277 -7.03 -20.68 12.42
CA VAL A 277 -8.25 -21.50 12.48
C VAL A 277 -8.19 -22.47 13.67
N LYS A 278 -7.06 -23.15 13.86
CA LYS A 278 -6.84 -24.04 15.00
C LYS A 278 -6.89 -23.29 16.33
N HIS A 279 -6.26 -22.13 16.41
CA HIS A 279 -6.27 -21.26 17.60
C HIS A 279 -7.68 -20.81 17.95
N ASP A 280 -8.44 -20.30 16.99
CA ASP A 280 -9.82 -19.81 17.17
C ASP A 280 -10.76 -20.93 17.62
N LEU A 281 -10.63 -22.12 17.03
CA LEU A 281 -11.41 -23.29 17.44
C LEU A 281 -11.07 -23.74 18.87
N LEU A 282 -9.81 -23.71 19.27
CA LEU A 282 -9.40 -24.01 20.64
C LEU A 282 -9.90 -22.97 21.63
N GLU A 283 -9.83 -21.67 21.29
CA GLU A 283 -10.39 -20.58 22.08
C GLU A 283 -11.91 -20.72 22.23
N TYR A 284 -12.62 -21.03 21.13
CA TYR A 284 -14.07 -21.29 21.16
C TYR A 284 -14.40 -22.45 22.12
N GLN A 285 -13.66 -23.56 22.04
CA GLN A 285 -13.86 -24.72 22.94
C GLN A 285 -13.61 -24.34 24.40
N ARG A 286 -12.55 -23.54 24.69
CA ARG A 286 -12.26 -23.05 26.06
C ARG A 286 -13.38 -22.15 26.60
N ARG A 287 -13.90 -21.25 25.77
CA ARG A 287 -15.02 -20.34 26.14
C ARG A 287 -16.31 -21.13 26.36
N ARG A 288 -16.59 -22.11 25.51
CA ARG A 288 -17.74 -23.00 25.63
C ARG A 288 -17.65 -23.84 26.91
N GLY A 289 -16.50 -24.43 27.21
CA GLY A 289 -16.28 -25.19 28.43
C GLY A 289 -16.47 -24.36 29.72
N ARG A 290 -16.03 -23.08 29.74
CA ARG A 290 -16.30 -22.16 30.85
C ARG A 290 -17.78 -21.85 31.03
N ARG A 291 -18.51 -21.60 29.93
CA ARG A 291 -19.96 -21.36 29.95
C ARG A 291 -20.74 -22.53 30.48
N ILE A 292 -20.39 -23.74 30.06
CA ILE A 292 -21.05 -24.97 30.54
C ILE A 292 -20.82 -25.17 32.03
N ARG A 293 -19.60 -24.94 32.54
CA ARG A 293 -19.30 -25.03 33.98
C ARG A 293 -20.05 -23.96 34.78
N SER A 294 -20.06 -22.72 34.34
CA SER A 294 -20.75 -21.63 35.03
C SER A 294 -22.29 -21.83 35.05
N ASN A 295 -22.86 -22.40 33.99
CA ASN A 295 -24.30 -22.71 33.95
C ASN A 295 -24.62 -23.96 34.75
N GLY A 296 -23.72 -24.97 34.76
CA GLY A 296 -23.86 -26.16 35.61
C GLY A 296 -23.83 -25.83 37.11
N GLU A 297 -22.92 -24.95 37.55
CA GLU A 297 -22.85 -24.45 38.91
C GLU A 297 -24.11 -23.65 39.31
N LYS A 298 -24.68 -22.84 38.41
CA LYS A 298 -25.96 -22.15 38.68
C LYS A 298 -27.12 -23.11 38.82
N LEU A 299 -27.23 -24.16 37.99
CA LEU A 299 -28.29 -25.17 38.08
C LEU A 299 -28.18 -25.98 39.38
N PHE A 300 -26.96 -26.25 39.89
CA PHE A 300 -26.75 -26.93 41.17
C PHE A 300 -27.09 -26.09 42.40
N LEU A 301 -27.02 -24.77 42.31
CA LEU A 301 -27.38 -23.85 43.39
C LEU A 301 -28.87 -23.56 43.45
N GLU A 302 -29.61 -23.65 42.36
CA GLU A 302 -31.05 -23.47 42.30
C GLU A 302 -31.85 -24.71 42.79
N HIS A 303 -31.25 -25.88 42.96
CA HIS A 303 -31.87 -27.10 43.46
C HIS A 303 -31.50 -27.42 44.91
N ARG A 304 -30.94 -26.46 45.65
CA ARG A 304 -30.61 -26.56 47.09
C ARG A 304 -31.39 -25.60 47.99
N CYS A 305 -32.57 -25.14 47.55
CA CYS A 305 -33.49 -24.42 48.43
C CYS A 305 -34.79 -25.25 48.59
#